data_2369cdeee05c089b026c790aa2b02c03
#
_entry.id   2369cdeee05c089b026c790aa2b02c03
#
_cell.length_a   1.000
_cell.length_b   1.000
_cell.length_c   1.000
_cell.angle_alpha   90.00
_cell.angle_beta   90.00
_cell.angle_gamma   90.00
#
_symmetry.space_group_name_H-M   'P 1'
#
loop_
_entity.id
_entity.type
_entity.pdbx_description
1 polymer ?
#
loop_
_entity_poly.entity_id
_entity_poly.type
_entity_poly.pdbx_seq_one_letter_code
_entity_poly.pdbx_strand_id
1 'polypeptide(L)'
;MSLTAISANLSSSKLTLPIAVFGMMLGLAGCSNSSTPEEHVDADTTTTAEQSGTEQELAKNDDATAAGGQTVTIYSSRNEQLIKPLLDKYTEKTGVKIELVTDKTGPLMARLQAEGKNTPADMLLTVDAGNLWQAAEQCLLQPVSSTILETNVPAKYRDPKGQWTGLSLRARTIFYDPSKVSADQLSTYADLADPKWKGKLCLRSSKAVYNQSLVASMMENLGEEKTEEIIRGWVANLATDVFSDDTSMLEAIAAGQCEVGIANSYYYGRLLDEKPNFPVKIFWANQGTTGTHVNISGAGVIANSDNPDGALKLMEWLSSDEAQGLYASSDKEYPVKVGIDESELLRSWGPFKQDSISVQKFGELQTQAIQMMDKAGYK
;
A
#
# COMPACT_ATOMS: atom_id res chain seq x y z
N MET A 1 -8.64 62.38 40.99
CA MET A 1 -9.55 61.38 41.52
C MET A 1 -8.83 60.05 41.46
N SER A 2 -8.54 59.54 42.64
CA SER A 2 -7.69 58.36 42.93
C SER A 2 -8.48 57.06 42.73
N LEU A 3 -7.92 56.05 42.09
CA LEU A 3 -8.48 54.71 42.11
C LEU A 3 -7.38 53.71 42.50
N THR A 4 -7.66 53.09 43.61
CA THR A 4 -6.87 52.19 44.43
C THR A 4 -6.73 50.79 43.74
N ALA A 5 -5.50 50.26 43.74
CA ALA A 5 -5.23 48.89 43.37
C ALA A 5 -5.49 47.95 44.55
N ILE A 6 -6.17 46.84 44.31
CA ILE A 6 -6.35 45.71 45.23
C ILE A 6 -5.48 44.57 44.76
N SER A 7 -4.44 44.26 45.54
CA SER A 7 -3.60 43.07 45.39
C SER A 7 -4.23 41.90 46.15
N ALA A 8 -4.50 40.78 45.44
CA ALA A 8 -4.88 39.52 46.06
C ALA A 8 -3.68 38.54 46.00
N ASN A 9 -3.15 38.25 47.20
CA ASN A 9 -2.18 37.19 47.45
C ASN A 9 -2.88 35.84 47.40
N LEU A 10 -2.43 34.94 46.53
CA LEU A 10 -2.77 33.49 46.55
C LEU A 10 -1.58 32.68 46.89
N SER A 11 -1.67 32.07 48.05
CA SER A 11 -0.74 31.13 48.70
C SER A 11 -0.61 29.83 47.87
N SER A 12 0.60 29.45 47.53
CA SER A 12 0.93 28.17 46.90
C SER A 12 1.06 27.07 47.93
N SER A 13 0.14 26.10 47.93
CA SER A 13 0.28 24.83 48.63
C SER A 13 0.91 23.80 47.68
N LYS A 14 2.13 23.34 48.06
CA LYS A 14 2.80 22.24 47.39
C LYS A 14 2.15 20.92 47.78
N LEU A 15 1.53 20.24 46.81
CA LEU A 15 1.06 18.86 46.94
C LEU A 15 2.11 17.95 46.30
N THR A 16 2.85 17.21 47.10
CA THR A 16 3.77 16.15 46.66
C THR A 16 3.00 14.84 46.50
N LEU A 17 2.92 14.35 45.25
CA LEU A 17 2.45 13.00 44.97
C LEU A 17 3.67 12.07 44.76
N PRO A 18 3.63 10.83 45.26
CA PRO A 18 4.72 9.87 45.05
C PRO A 18 4.61 9.28 43.61
N ILE A 19 5.76 9.25 42.94
CA ILE A 19 5.93 8.59 41.65
C ILE A 19 6.01 7.08 41.89
N ALA A 20 4.99 6.35 41.47
CA ALA A 20 5.06 4.90 41.34
C ALA A 20 5.70 4.57 39.98
N VAL A 21 6.91 4.06 40.00
CA VAL A 21 7.61 3.52 38.84
C VAL A 21 6.96 2.19 38.49
N PHE A 22 6.10 2.17 37.47
CA PHE A 22 5.63 0.93 36.85
C PHE A 22 6.58 0.58 35.71
N GLY A 23 7.44 -0.41 35.96
CA GLY A 23 8.29 -0.98 34.92
C GLY A 23 7.46 -1.73 33.90
N MET A 24 7.31 -1.17 32.71
CA MET A 24 6.67 -1.81 31.56
C MET A 24 7.74 -2.65 30.86
N MET A 25 7.73 -3.97 31.13
CA MET A 25 8.47 -4.94 30.30
C MET A 25 7.79 -5.01 28.92
N LEU A 26 8.47 -4.53 27.89
CA LEU A 26 8.13 -4.84 26.52
C LEU A 26 8.44 -6.34 26.27
N GLY A 27 7.42 -7.15 26.29
CA GLY A 27 7.47 -8.51 25.78
C GLY A 27 7.41 -8.48 24.26
N LEU A 28 8.49 -8.84 23.60
CA LEU A 28 8.50 -9.23 22.19
C LEU A 28 7.73 -10.56 22.07
N ALA A 29 6.42 -10.49 21.76
CA ALA A 29 5.65 -11.67 21.42
C ALA A 29 5.91 -12.00 19.94
N GLY A 30 6.87 -12.90 19.69
CA GLY A 30 7.01 -13.54 18.40
C GLY A 30 5.86 -14.53 18.20
N CYS A 31 5.29 -14.59 17.01
CA CYS A 31 4.32 -15.60 16.61
C CYS A 31 5.04 -16.97 16.52
N SER A 32 5.06 -17.73 17.62
CA SER A 32 5.60 -19.08 17.63
C SER A 32 4.46 -20.10 17.82
N ASN A 33 4.22 -20.86 16.78
CA ASN A 33 3.37 -22.05 16.82
C ASN A 33 4.22 -23.21 17.34
N SER A 34 4.03 -23.62 18.60
CA SER A 34 4.68 -24.79 19.17
C SER A 34 3.77 -26.01 18.97
N SER A 35 4.09 -26.84 17.98
CA SER A 35 3.59 -28.21 17.93
C SER A 35 4.68 -29.13 18.49
N THR A 36 4.42 -29.74 19.63
CA THR A 36 5.21 -30.80 20.24
C THR A 36 4.94 -32.12 19.51
N PRO A 37 5.98 -32.91 19.15
CA PRO A 37 5.77 -34.28 18.68
C PRO A 37 5.67 -35.22 19.89
N GLU A 38 4.62 -36.02 19.94
CA GLU A 38 4.59 -37.21 20.80
C GLU A 38 5.33 -38.34 20.10
N GLU A 39 6.33 -38.88 20.80
CA GLU A 39 7.02 -40.13 20.46
C GLU A 39 6.09 -41.33 20.73
N HIS A 40 5.93 -42.20 19.75
CA HIS A 40 5.56 -43.62 20.00
C HIS A 40 6.51 -44.52 19.26
N VAL A 41 7.14 -45.38 20.03
CA VAL A 41 8.12 -46.42 19.66
C VAL A 41 7.44 -47.77 19.45
N ASP A 42 8.05 -48.55 18.51
CA ASP A 42 7.99 -50.04 18.29
C ASP A 42 6.73 -50.65 17.68
N ALA A 43 6.84 -51.64 16.82
CA ALA A 43 7.81 -52.67 16.50
C ALA A 43 7.53 -53.31 15.12
N ASP A 44 8.59 -53.58 14.39
CA ASP A 44 8.95 -54.81 13.62
C ASP A 44 7.87 -55.78 13.07
N THR A 45 7.85 -56.02 11.78
CA THR A 45 8.03 -57.36 11.16
C THR A 45 8.11 -57.29 9.62
N THR A 46 9.15 -57.94 9.16
CA THR A 46 9.59 -58.33 7.81
C THR A 46 8.53 -59.04 6.97
N THR A 47 8.48 -58.89 5.62
CA THR A 47 8.88 -59.90 4.63
C THR A 47 8.33 -59.63 3.22
N THR A 48 9.29 -59.62 2.27
CA THR A 48 9.33 -60.20 0.91
C THR A 48 8.59 -59.57 -0.26
N ALA A 49 9.43 -59.33 -1.27
CA ALA A 49 9.19 -58.90 -2.65
C ALA A 49 8.30 -59.86 -3.48
N GLU A 50 7.66 -59.29 -4.51
CA GLU A 50 7.78 -59.80 -5.89
C GLU A 50 7.33 -58.80 -6.93
N GLN A 51 8.02 -58.80 -8.05
CA GLN A 51 7.88 -57.99 -9.25
C GLN A 51 6.65 -58.39 -10.08
N SER A 52 6.05 -57.45 -10.80
CA SER A 52 5.91 -57.46 -12.26
C SER A 52 4.84 -56.53 -12.79
N GLY A 53 5.11 -55.88 -13.92
CA GLY A 53 4.05 -55.50 -14.87
C GLY A 53 3.89 -54.00 -15.14
N THR A 54 4.60 -53.54 -16.15
CA THR A 54 4.40 -52.34 -16.94
C THR A 54 2.97 -52.18 -17.42
N GLU A 55 2.40 -50.98 -17.22
CA GLU A 55 1.53 -50.35 -18.23
C GLU A 55 1.47 -48.83 -17.96
N GLN A 56 1.97 -48.07 -18.94
CA GLN A 56 1.84 -46.61 -18.99
C GLN A 56 0.41 -46.30 -19.40
N GLU A 57 -0.36 -45.77 -18.48
CA GLU A 57 -1.61 -45.06 -18.81
C GLU A 57 -1.39 -43.56 -18.60
N LEU A 58 -1.46 -42.82 -19.68
CA LEU A 58 -1.47 -41.37 -19.72
C LEU A 58 -2.71 -40.89 -18.94
N ALA A 59 -2.53 -40.52 -17.68
CA ALA A 59 -3.53 -39.81 -16.93
C ALA A 59 -3.60 -38.37 -17.49
N LYS A 60 -4.66 -38.12 -18.25
CA LYS A 60 -5.15 -36.74 -18.48
C LYS A 60 -5.46 -36.13 -17.13
N ASN A 61 -4.71 -35.13 -16.75
CA ASN A 61 -5.07 -34.26 -15.64
C ASN A 61 -6.23 -33.36 -16.07
N ASP A 62 -7.43 -33.88 -16.02
CA ASP A 62 -8.67 -33.10 -15.91
C ASP A 62 -8.97 -32.86 -14.42
N ASP A 63 -8.16 -32.03 -13.76
CA ASP A 63 -8.52 -31.53 -12.42
C ASP A 63 -9.16 -30.14 -12.52
N ALA A 64 -10.24 -30.11 -13.31
CA ALA A 64 -11.24 -29.08 -13.21
C ALA A 64 -12.31 -29.54 -12.18
N THR A 65 -11.89 -29.83 -10.96
CA THR A 65 -12.85 -30.08 -9.88
C THR A 65 -13.50 -28.77 -9.49
N ALA A 66 -14.77 -28.68 -9.79
CA ALA A 66 -15.76 -27.68 -9.47
C ALA A 66 -15.51 -26.99 -8.11
N ALA A 67 -14.99 -25.74 -8.17
CA ALA A 67 -15.02 -24.80 -7.06
C ALA A 67 -16.44 -24.13 -6.95
N GLY A 68 -17.46 -24.78 -7.50
CA GLY A 68 -18.84 -24.30 -7.42
C GLY A 68 -19.36 -24.44 -6.00
N GLY A 69 -19.48 -23.31 -5.26
CA GLY A 69 -20.10 -23.24 -3.95
C GLY A 69 -19.22 -22.66 -2.83
N GLN A 70 -17.94 -22.42 -3.03
CA GLN A 70 -17.10 -21.74 -2.04
C GLN A 70 -17.27 -20.22 -2.12
N THR A 71 -17.34 -19.57 -0.96
CA THR A 71 -17.36 -18.12 -0.84
C THR A 71 -15.97 -17.65 -0.39
N VAL A 72 -15.47 -16.55 -0.95
CA VAL A 72 -14.29 -15.84 -0.44
C VAL A 72 -14.72 -14.48 0.04
N THR A 73 -14.50 -14.19 1.30
CA THR A 73 -14.82 -12.91 1.94
C THR A 73 -13.59 -12.00 1.96
N ILE A 74 -13.70 -10.81 1.38
CA ILE A 74 -12.62 -9.86 1.23
C ILE A 74 -12.89 -8.62 2.08
N TYR A 75 -11.95 -8.26 2.95
CA TYR A 75 -11.90 -6.96 3.59
C TYR A 75 -10.98 -6.05 2.77
N SER A 76 -11.54 -4.99 2.17
CA SER A 76 -10.85 -4.16 1.19
C SER A 76 -10.85 -2.68 1.57
N SER A 77 -9.68 -2.07 1.56
CA SER A 77 -9.57 -0.60 1.60
C SER A 77 -9.49 0.04 0.21
N ARG A 78 -9.57 -0.77 -0.84
CA ARG A 78 -9.68 -0.30 -2.21
C ARG A 78 -11.12 0.12 -2.52
N ASN A 79 -11.30 1.19 -3.29
CA ASN A 79 -12.61 1.62 -3.75
C ASN A 79 -13.30 0.46 -4.48
N GLU A 80 -14.54 0.16 -4.09
CA GLU A 80 -15.34 -0.94 -4.63
C GLU A 80 -15.47 -0.87 -6.15
N GLN A 81 -15.72 0.32 -6.70
CA GLN A 81 -15.88 0.53 -8.14
C GLN A 81 -14.65 0.09 -8.96
N LEU A 82 -13.48 0.02 -8.33
CA LEU A 82 -12.24 -0.36 -8.99
C LEU A 82 -11.99 -1.86 -8.91
N ILE A 83 -12.24 -2.46 -7.75
CA ILE A 83 -11.93 -3.88 -7.58
C ILE A 83 -13.06 -4.79 -8.03
N LYS A 84 -14.30 -4.32 -7.91
CA LYS A 84 -15.49 -5.14 -8.24
C LYS A 84 -15.48 -5.71 -9.66
N PRO A 85 -15.12 -4.99 -10.73
CA PRO A 85 -15.07 -5.56 -12.07
C PRO A 85 -14.12 -6.77 -12.20
N LEU A 86 -12.98 -6.75 -11.49
CA LEU A 86 -12.05 -7.87 -11.45
C LEU A 86 -12.64 -9.05 -10.67
N LEU A 87 -13.28 -8.79 -9.54
CA LEU A 87 -13.90 -9.82 -8.72
C LEU A 87 -15.10 -10.47 -9.43
N ASP A 88 -15.91 -9.67 -10.13
CA ASP A 88 -17.03 -10.18 -10.95
C ASP A 88 -16.49 -11.08 -12.09
N LYS A 89 -15.36 -10.70 -12.71
CA LYS A 89 -14.72 -11.52 -13.75
C LYS A 89 -14.17 -12.84 -13.20
N TYR A 90 -13.61 -12.81 -12.00
CA TYR A 90 -13.18 -14.02 -11.31
C TYR A 90 -14.37 -14.95 -11.01
N THR A 91 -15.47 -14.40 -10.47
CA THR A 91 -16.71 -15.14 -10.20
C THR A 91 -17.29 -15.74 -11.48
N GLU A 92 -17.36 -14.98 -12.57
CA GLU A 92 -17.81 -15.47 -13.88
C GLU A 92 -17.00 -16.68 -14.35
N LYS A 93 -15.67 -16.63 -14.16
CA LYS A 93 -14.74 -17.66 -14.63
C LYS A 93 -14.73 -18.93 -13.76
N THR A 94 -14.88 -18.78 -12.45
CA THR A 94 -14.66 -19.86 -11.50
C THR A 94 -15.92 -20.36 -10.80
N GLY A 95 -17.00 -19.59 -10.83
CA GLY A 95 -18.20 -19.85 -10.03
C GLY A 95 -18.06 -19.55 -8.54
N VAL A 96 -16.88 -19.09 -8.07
CA VAL A 96 -16.65 -18.71 -6.68
C VAL A 96 -17.40 -17.44 -6.34
N LYS A 97 -18.19 -17.45 -5.27
CA LYS A 97 -18.88 -16.26 -4.77
C LYS A 97 -17.89 -15.35 -4.02
N ILE A 98 -17.91 -14.06 -4.31
CA ILE A 98 -17.13 -13.07 -3.56
C ILE A 98 -18.05 -12.25 -2.67
N GLU A 99 -17.70 -12.14 -1.39
CA GLU A 99 -18.30 -11.20 -0.44
C GLU A 99 -17.29 -10.09 -0.14
N LEU A 100 -17.64 -8.86 -0.51
CA LEU A 100 -16.76 -7.70 -0.39
C LEU A 100 -17.24 -6.77 0.71
N VAL A 101 -16.36 -6.50 1.68
CA VAL A 101 -16.56 -5.50 2.73
C VAL A 101 -15.54 -4.39 2.55
N THR A 102 -16.02 -3.16 2.33
CA THR A 102 -15.15 -2.01 2.07
C THR A 102 -15.18 -1.00 3.22
N ASP A 103 -13.99 -0.58 3.67
CA ASP A 103 -13.79 0.49 4.64
C ASP A 103 -12.33 0.98 4.55
N LYS A 104 -11.96 1.99 5.34
CA LYS A 104 -10.56 2.41 5.52
C LYS A 104 -9.74 1.29 6.18
N THR A 105 -8.45 1.22 5.87
CA THR A 105 -7.57 0.14 6.38
C THR A 105 -7.56 0.04 7.91
N GLY A 106 -7.45 1.16 8.63
CA GLY A 106 -7.44 1.16 10.10
C GLY A 106 -8.68 0.49 10.73
N PRO A 107 -9.90 0.90 10.37
CA PRO A 107 -11.13 0.23 10.80
C PRO A 107 -11.17 -1.25 10.44
N LEU A 108 -10.75 -1.65 9.23
CA LEU A 108 -10.72 -3.06 8.83
C LEU A 108 -9.73 -3.88 9.68
N MET A 109 -8.55 -3.35 9.95
CA MET A 109 -7.57 -4.01 10.81
C MET A 109 -8.07 -4.14 12.26
N ALA A 110 -8.68 -3.09 12.80
CA ALA A 110 -9.29 -3.12 14.14
C ALA A 110 -10.42 -4.14 14.22
N ARG A 111 -11.22 -4.25 13.15
CA ARG A 111 -12.29 -5.25 13.03
C ARG A 111 -11.72 -6.66 13.02
N LEU A 112 -10.69 -6.95 12.21
CA LEU A 112 -10.01 -8.24 12.18
C LEU A 112 -9.46 -8.64 13.56
N GLN A 113 -8.87 -7.69 14.29
CA GLN A 113 -8.39 -7.92 15.66
C GLN A 113 -9.53 -8.27 16.62
N ALA A 114 -10.65 -7.55 16.54
CA ALA A 114 -11.81 -7.78 17.40
C ALA A 114 -12.53 -9.11 17.10
N GLU A 115 -12.62 -9.49 15.84
CA GLU A 115 -13.21 -10.76 15.40
C GLU A 115 -12.31 -11.96 15.76
N GLY A 116 -11.00 -11.79 15.69
CA GLY A 116 -10.00 -12.80 16.03
C GLY A 116 -10.24 -14.11 15.25
N LYS A 117 -10.41 -15.23 15.97
CA LYS A 117 -10.65 -16.55 15.37
C LYS A 117 -12.05 -16.71 14.74
N ASN A 118 -12.95 -15.78 14.97
CA ASN A 118 -14.31 -15.82 14.42
C ASN A 118 -14.47 -14.86 13.23
N THR A 119 -13.40 -14.36 12.67
CA THR A 119 -13.48 -13.51 11.50
C THR A 119 -14.06 -14.27 10.30
N PRO A 120 -15.02 -13.69 9.58
CA PRO A 120 -15.47 -14.28 8.32
C PRO A 120 -14.55 -13.95 7.13
N ALA A 121 -13.51 -13.12 7.35
CA ALA A 121 -12.65 -12.62 6.29
C ALA A 121 -11.55 -13.64 5.94
N ASP A 122 -11.39 -13.86 4.62
CA ASP A 122 -10.35 -14.73 4.06
C ASP A 122 -9.17 -13.93 3.54
N MET A 123 -9.41 -12.73 3.02
CA MET A 123 -8.39 -11.90 2.38
C MET A 123 -8.49 -10.45 2.84
N LEU A 124 -7.35 -9.85 3.17
CA LEU A 124 -7.21 -8.39 3.31
C LEU A 124 -6.61 -7.83 2.03
N LEU A 125 -7.29 -6.85 1.42
CA LEU A 125 -6.82 -6.12 0.24
C LEU A 125 -6.64 -4.65 0.59
N THR A 126 -5.44 -4.11 0.41
CA THR A 126 -5.13 -2.72 0.74
C THR A 126 -4.53 -1.97 -0.45
N VAL A 127 -4.56 -0.63 -0.35
CA VAL A 127 -4.03 0.27 -1.38
C VAL A 127 -2.61 0.77 -1.07
N ASP A 128 -1.91 0.14 -0.10
CA ASP A 128 -0.58 0.59 0.31
C ASP A 128 0.21 -0.53 0.97
N ALA A 129 1.49 -0.67 0.60
CA ALA A 129 2.38 -1.68 1.16
C ALA A 129 2.63 -1.52 2.66
N GLY A 130 2.67 -0.28 3.16
CA GLY A 130 2.82 -0.01 4.59
C GLY A 130 1.68 -0.58 5.41
N ASN A 131 0.45 -0.51 4.89
CA ASN A 131 -0.71 -1.12 5.54
C ASN A 131 -0.64 -2.64 5.57
N LEU A 132 -0.14 -3.28 4.50
CA LEU A 132 0.07 -4.73 4.46
C LEU A 132 1.14 -5.17 5.45
N TRP A 133 2.24 -4.42 5.50
CA TRP A 133 3.30 -4.64 6.47
C TRP A 133 2.78 -4.54 7.91
N GLN A 134 2.00 -3.50 8.22
CA GLN A 134 1.38 -3.35 9.55
C GLN A 134 0.44 -4.50 9.89
N ALA A 135 -0.36 -4.97 8.92
CA ALA A 135 -1.25 -6.13 9.14
C ALA A 135 -0.44 -7.40 9.44
N ALA A 136 0.69 -7.61 8.76
CA ALA A 136 1.60 -8.72 9.00
C ALA A 136 2.25 -8.65 10.40
N GLU A 137 2.77 -7.47 10.79
CA GLU A 137 3.36 -7.26 12.13
C GLU A 137 2.34 -7.42 13.27
N GLN A 138 1.07 -7.19 13.01
CA GLN A 138 -0.03 -7.44 13.95
C GLN A 138 -0.55 -8.89 13.91
N CYS A 139 0.15 -9.79 13.24
CA CYS A 139 -0.23 -11.20 13.07
C CYS A 139 -1.64 -11.40 12.48
N LEU A 140 -2.12 -10.47 11.67
CA LEU A 140 -3.42 -10.56 10.99
C LEU A 140 -3.36 -11.36 9.69
N LEU A 141 -2.14 -11.59 9.16
CA LEU A 141 -1.90 -12.31 7.90
C LEU A 141 -1.10 -13.58 8.16
N GLN A 142 -1.41 -14.64 7.44
CA GLN A 142 -0.63 -15.87 7.45
C GLN A 142 0.32 -15.94 6.25
N PRO A 143 1.48 -16.60 6.37
CA PRO A 143 2.35 -16.86 5.25
C PRO A 143 1.71 -17.86 4.29
N VAL A 144 1.84 -17.59 2.99
CA VAL A 144 1.46 -18.49 1.90
C VAL A 144 2.64 -18.73 0.98
N SER A 145 2.69 -19.92 0.39
CA SER A 145 3.69 -20.26 -0.64
C SER A 145 2.98 -20.49 -1.97
N SER A 146 3.40 -19.76 -3.00
CA SER A 146 2.85 -19.90 -4.35
C SER A 146 3.90 -19.59 -5.39
N THR A 147 4.25 -20.60 -6.16
CA THR A 147 5.17 -20.45 -7.31
C THR A 147 4.59 -19.52 -8.38
N ILE A 148 3.26 -19.42 -8.48
CA ILE A 148 2.56 -18.52 -9.39
C ILE A 148 2.81 -17.07 -8.97
N LEU A 149 2.57 -16.74 -7.70
CA LEU A 149 2.82 -15.38 -7.16
C LEU A 149 4.31 -15.03 -7.23
N GLU A 150 5.21 -15.98 -6.96
CA GLU A 150 6.64 -15.77 -7.03
C GLU A 150 7.12 -15.50 -8.47
N THR A 151 6.53 -16.17 -9.45
CA THR A 151 6.82 -15.97 -10.87
C THR A 151 6.25 -14.66 -11.40
N ASN A 152 5.01 -14.33 -11.01
CA ASN A 152 4.29 -13.21 -11.58
C ASN A 152 4.67 -11.85 -10.94
N VAL A 153 5.08 -11.86 -9.66
CA VAL A 153 5.31 -10.63 -8.90
C VAL A 153 6.77 -10.53 -8.46
N PRO A 154 7.52 -9.50 -8.88
CA PRO A 154 8.90 -9.29 -8.46
C PRO A 154 9.05 -9.22 -6.93
N ALA A 155 10.17 -9.76 -6.40
CA ALA A 155 10.42 -9.86 -4.97
C ALA A 155 10.30 -8.53 -4.21
N LYS A 156 10.67 -7.40 -4.83
CA LYS A 156 10.55 -6.06 -4.22
C LYS A 156 9.10 -5.63 -3.92
N TYR A 157 8.12 -6.32 -4.48
CA TYR A 157 6.68 -6.07 -4.29
C TYR A 157 5.99 -7.17 -3.48
N ARG A 158 6.75 -8.06 -2.85
CA ARG A 158 6.25 -9.13 -2.00
C ARG A 158 6.89 -9.09 -0.61
N ASP A 159 6.17 -9.57 0.38
CA ASP A 159 6.73 -9.81 1.70
C ASP A 159 7.76 -10.97 1.65
N PRO A 160 8.96 -10.81 2.21
CA PRO A 160 9.94 -11.90 2.28
C PRO A 160 9.47 -13.13 3.05
N LYS A 161 8.52 -12.96 4.00
CA LYS A 161 7.90 -14.05 4.76
C LYS A 161 6.67 -14.65 4.09
N GLY A 162 6.28 -14.14 2.91
CA GLY A 162 5.13 -14.63 2.15
C GLY A 162 3.76 -14.21 2.68
N GLN A 163 3.67 -13.22 3.58
CA GLN A 163 2.40 -12.84 4.20
C GLN A 163 1.53 -11.92 3.34
N TRP A 164 2.12 -11.23 2.35
CA TRP A 164 1.40 -10.38 1.40
C TRP A 164 2.12 -10.27 0.05
N THR A 165 1.36 -9.87 -0.96
CA THR A 165 1.83 -9.72 -2.34
C THR A 165 1.19 -8.50 -2.99
N GLY A 166 1.99 -7.73 -3.76
CA GLY A 166 1.51 -6.65 -4.61
C GLY A 166 0.70 -7.18 -5.79
N LEU A 167 -0.34 -6.47 -6.17
CA LEU A 167 -1.26 -6.85 -7.25
C LEU A 167 -1.36 -5.79 -8.35
N SER A 168 -1.07 -4.54 -8.04
CA SER A 168 -0.96 -3.44 -9.02
C SER A 168 0.00 -2.38 -8.53
N LEU A 169 0.52 -1.54 -9.45
CA LEU A 169 1.45 -0.47 -9.15
C LEU A 169 0.84 0.89 -9.48
N ARG A 170 1.21 1.91 -8.72
CA ARG A 170 1.01 3.31 -9.06
C ARG A 170 2.26 4.11 -8.77
N ALA A 171 2.51 5.09 -9.61
CA ALA A 171 3.53 6.09 -9.35
C ALA A 171 2.91 7.27 -8.61
N ARG A 172 3.64 7.82 -7.64
CA ARG A 172 3.34 9.12 -7.04
C ARG A 172 4.41 10.07 -7.51
N THR A 173 4.03 11.06 -8.33
CA THR A 173 5.00 11.90 -9.02
C THR A 173 4.53 13.35 -9.13
N ILE A 174 5.33 14.18 -9.81
CA ILE A 174 5.06 15.61 -9.97
C ILE A 174 4.07 15.84 -11.12
N PHE A 175 3.14 16.75 -10.91
CA PHE A 175 2.23 17.29 -11.90
C PHE A 175 2.39 18.79 -11.98
N TYR A 176 2.20 19.37 -13.16
CA TYR A 176 2.45 20.80 -13.38
C TYR A 176 1.55 21.40 -14.46
N ASP A 177 1.36 22.71 -14.38
CA ASP A 177 0.71 23.52 -15.41
C ASP A 177 1.74 23.89 -16.49
N PRO A 178 1.67 23.31 -17.71
CA PRO A 178 2.66 23.57 -18.75
C PRO A 178 2.62 24.99 -19.32
N SER A 179 1.60 25.78 -19.01
CA SER A 179 1.51 27.19 -19.39
C SER A 179 2.35 28.10 -18.48
N LYS A 180 2.72 27.64 -17.28
CA LYS A 180 3.45 28.39 -16.25
C LYS A 180 4.82 27.81 -15.95
N VAL A 181 4.98 26.49 -16.06
CA VAL A 181 6.19 25.75 -15.71
C VAL A 181 6.67 24.96 -16.92
N SER A 182 7.94 25.13 -17.29
CA SER A 182 8.59 24.29 -18.29
C SER A 182 9.15 23.02 -17.63
N ALA A 183 9.12 21.89 -18.32
CA ALA A 183 9.55 20.58 -17.78
C ALA A 183 11.05 20.57 -17.36
N ASP A 184 11.89 21.38 -17.98
CA ASP A 184 13.31 21.53 -17.62
C ASP A 184 13.57 22.24 -16.28
N GLN A 185 12.56 22.89 -15.72
CA GLN A 185 12.60 23.47 -14.36
C GLN A 185 12.35 22.43 -13.26
N LEU A 186 11.88 21.23 -13.64
CA LEU A 186 11.52 20.13 -12.72
C LEU A 186 12.63 19.07 -12.75
N SER A 187 12.90 18.43 -11.61
CA SER A 187 13.86 17.33 -11.55
C SER A 187 13.52 16.29 -10.47
N THR A 188 13.56 16.66 -9.20
CA THR A 188 13.39 15.75 -8.08
C THR A 188 12.29 16.21 -7.12
N TYR A 189 11.85 15.32 -6.24
CA TYR A 189 10.98 15.72 -5.12
C TYR A 189 11.67 16.76 -4.22
N ALA A 190 13.00 16.63 -4.05
CA ALA A 190 13.79 17.54 -3.24
C ALA A 190 13.80 18.96 -3.80
N ASP A 191 13.82 19.10 -5.13
CA ASP A 191 13.84 20.41 -5.79
C ASP A 191 12.56 21.22 -5.55
N LEU A 192 11.45 20.57 -5.19
CA LEU A 192 10.21 21.28 -4.81
C LEU A 192 10.35 22.03 -3.47
N ALA A 193 11.43 21.79 -2.72
CA ALA A 193 11.80 22.56 -1.53
C ALA A 193 12.54 23.89 -1.87
N ASP A 194 13.00 24.07 -3.10
CA ASP A 194 13.68 25.29 -3.52
C ASP A 194 12.74 26.50 -3.42
N PRO A 195 13.21 27.66 -2.90
CA PRO A 195 12.41 28.89 -2.78
C PRO A 195 11.80 29.41 -4.10
N LYS A 196 12.29 28.97 -5.27
CA LYS A 196 11.67 29.29 -6.58
C LYS A 196 10.21 28.83 -6.67
N TRP A 197 9.81 27.82 -5.85
CA TRP A 197 8.47 27.26 -5.78
C TRP A 197 7.57 27.91 -4.71
N LYS A 198 8.05 28.96 -4.03
CA LYS A 198 7.28 29.64 -2.99
C LYS A 198 5.94 30.16 -3.51
N GLY A 199 4.85 29.71 -2.87
CA GLY A 199 3.49 30.04 -3.28
C GLY A 199 3.02 29.37 -4.56
N LYS A 200 3.66 28.27 -4.99
CA LYS A 200 3.38 27.58 -6.25
C LYS A 200 3.09 26.09 -6.08
N LEU A 201 3.43 25.50 -4.93
CA LEU A 201 3.28 24.08 -4.64
C LEU A 201 1.93 23.76 -4.02
N CYS A 202 1.24 22.76 -4.55
CA CYS A 202 0.07 22.15 -3.94
C CYS A 202 0.37 20.72 -3.49
N LEU A 203 -0.09 20.36 -2.29
CA LEU A 203 0.06 19.02 -1.75
C LEU A 203 -1.26 18.51 -1.15
N ARG A 204 -1.44 17.21 -1.19
CA ARG A 204 -2.47 16.52 -0.41
C ARG A 204 -2.03 16.43 1.05
N SER A 205 -2.97 16.31 1.99
CA SER A 205 -2.72 16.16 3.43
C SER A 205 -1.73 15.04 3.75
N SER A 206 -0.88 15.27 4.77
CA SER A 206 0.05 14.28 5.36
C SER A 206 -0.66 13.04 5.92
N LYS A 207 -1.97 13.16 6.22
CA LYS A 207 -2.80 12.03 6.69
C LYS A 207 -3.05 10.98 5.60
N ALA A 208 -2.80 11.32 4.34
CA ALA A 208 -2.89 10.35 3.24
C ALA A 208 -1.70 9.38 3.30
N VAL A 209 -2.00 8.08 3.37
CA VAL A 209 -0.99 7.01 3.40
C VAL A 209 0.01 7.12 2.25
N TYR A 210 -0.41 7.61 1.09
CA TYR A 210 0.45 7.81 -0.08
C TYR A 210 1.59 8.82 0.16
N ASN A 211 1.35 9.88 0.96
CA ASN A 211 2.39 10.82 1.36
C ASN A 211 3.30 10.21 2.43
N GLN A 212 2.75 9.43 3.35
CA GLN A 212 3.52 8.72 4.36
C GLN A 212 4.53 7.76 3.71
N SER A 213 4.09 6.99 2.72
CA SER A 213 4.95 6.08 1.97
C SER A 213 6.00 6.80 1.11
N LEU A 214 5.64 7.94 0.49
CA LEU A 214 6.61 8.77 -0.24
C LEU A 214 7.69 9.31 0.72
N VAL A 215 7.31 9.84 1.87
CA VAL A 215 8.25 10.35 2.86
C VAL A 215 9.12 9.22 3.42
N ALA A 216 8.56 8.04 3.69
CA ALA A 216 9.30 6.85 4.08
C ALA A 216 10.37 6.46 3.02
N SER A 217 9.98 6.48 1.73
CA SER A 217 10.91 6.27 0.61
C SER A 217 12.03 7.32 0.58
N MET A 218 11.71 8.58 0.84
CA MET A 218 12.71 9.65 0.89
C MET A 218 13.66 9.47 2.09
N MET A 219 13.15 9.04 3.24
CA MET A 219 13.99 8.74 4.42
C MET A 219 14.97 7.61 4.16
N GLU A 220 14.53 6.53 3.51
CA GLU A 220 15.42 5.41 3.14
C GLU A 220 16.49 5.85 2.14
N ASN A 221 16.14 6.69 1.16
CA ASN A 221 17.06 7.12 0.10
C ASN A 221 18.03 8.25 0.52
N LEU A 222 17.57 9.19 1.36
CA LEU A 222 18.27 10.45 1.63
C LEU A 222 18.68 10.62 3.10
N GLY A 223 18.16 9.78 3.98
CA GLY A 223 18.27 9.92 5.42
C GLY A 223 17.24 10.89 6.02
N GLU A 224 17.06 10.80 7.35
CA GLU A 224 16.02 11.53 8.08
C GLU A 224 16.23 13.06 8.03
N GLU A 225 17.45 13.54 8.32
CA GLU A 225 17.75 14.97 8.39
C GLU A 225 17.45 15.68 7.07
N LYS A 226 17.92 15.11 5.95
CA LYS A 226 17.71 15.69 4.62
C LYS A 226 16.24 15.64 4.22
N THR A 227 15.54 14.58 4.57
CA THR A 227 14.10 14.45 4.28
C THR A 227 13.29 15.48 5.07
N GLU A 228 13.61 15.70 6.36
CA GLU A 228 12.94 16.73 7.16
C GLU A 228 13.15 18.13 6.59
N GLU A 229 14.39 18.47 6.16
CA GLU A 229 14.70 19.73 5.49
C GLU A 229 13.83 19.94 4.24
N ILE A 230 13.71 18.89 3.40
CA ILE A 230 12.89 18.94 2.19
C ILE A 230 11.43 19.17 2.51
N ILE A 231 10.87 18.44 3.50
CA ILE A 231 9.46 18.60 3.88
C ILE A 231 9.19 20.01 4.41
N ARG A 232 10.10 20.59 5.21
CA ARG A 232 10.00 21.98 5.65
C ARG A 232 9.99 22.96 4.48
N GLY A 233 10.82 22.70 3.46
CA GLY A 233 10.82 23.47 2.23
C GLY A 233 9.51 23.36 1.46
N TRP A 234 8.93 22.15 1.36
CA TRP A 234 7.62 21.96 0.75
C TRP A 234 6.54 22.77 1.47
N VAL A 235 6.50 22.70 2.82
CA VAL A 235 5.54 23.46 3.64
C VAL A 235 5.70 24.97 3.42
N ALA A 236 6.95 25.47 3.35
CA ALA A 236 7.23 26.89 3.08
C ALA A 236 6.81 27.34 1.68
N ASN A 237 6.70 26.42 0.73
CA ASN A 237 6.40 26.66 -0.68
C ASN A 237 4.92 26.47 -1.03
N LEU A 238 4.09 26.02 -0.07
CA LEU A 238 2.66 25.83 -0.31
C LEU A 238 1.97 27.10 -0.81
N ALA A 239 1.17 26.96 -1.86
CA ALA A 239 0.33 28.01 -2.42
C ALA A 239 -0.98 28.17 -1.65
N THR A 240 -1.49 27.05 -1.10
CA THR A 240 -2.80 26.96 -0.42
C THR A 240 -2.66 26.04 0.80
N ASP A 241 -3.72 25.89 1.58
CA ASP A 241 -3.87 24.77 2.51
C ASP A 241 -3.81 23.45 1.74
N VAL A 242 -3.48 22.37 2.44
CA VAL A 242 -3.39 21.02 1.84
C VAL A 242 -4.75 20.48 1.45
N PHE A 243 -4.80 19.68 0.40
CA PHE A 243 -6.02 19.09 -0.14
C PHE A 243 -6.37 17.76 0.54
N SER A 244 -7.66 17.41 0.56
CA SER A 244 -8.16 16.14 1.08
C SER A 244 -7.80 14.95 0.16
N ASP A 245 -7.73 15.20 -1.15
CA ASP A 245 -7.51 14.19 -2.18
C ASP A 245 -6.69 14.73 -3.37
N ASP A 246 -6.17 13.79 -4.17
CA ASP A 246 -5.29 14.13 -5.31
C ASP A 246 -6.08 14.69 -6.50
N THR A 247 -7.37 14.36 -6.68
CA THR A 247 -8.20 14.90 -7.76
C THR A 247 -8.40 16.38 -7.58
N SER A 248 -8.87 16.80 -6.39
CA SER A 248 -9.04 18.22 -6.06
C SER A 248 -7.75 19.02 -6.18
N MET A 249 -6.61 18.41 -5.81
CA MET A 249 -5.29 19.04 -5.95
C MET A 249 -4.90 19.21 -7.43
N LEU A 250 -5.11 18.20 -8.29
CA LEU A 250 -4.88 18.32 -9.72
C LEU A 250 -5.78 19.36 -10.38
N GLU A 251 -7.06 19.44 -9.97
CA GLU A 251 -7.99 20.45 -10.44
C GLU A 251 -7.57 21.87 -9.99
N ALA A 252 -6.98 22.00 -8.81
CA ALA A 252 -6.42 23.28 -8.33
C ALA A 252 -5.23 23.75 -9.20
N ILE A 253 -4.37 22.82 -9.65
CA ILE A 253 -3.32 23.15 -10.63
C ILE A 253 -3.96 23.62 -11.94
N ALA A 254 -4.95 22.88 -12.47
CA ALA A 254 -5.65 23.23 -13.70
C ALA A 254 -6.36 24.61 -13.60
N ALA A 255 -6.86 24.96 -12.41
CA ALA A 255 -7.48 26.27 -12.13
C ALA A 255 -6.47 27.37 -11.83
N GLY A 256 -5.17 27.09 -11.82
CA GLY A 256 -4.10 28.06 -11.61
C GLY A 256 -3.93 28.52 -10.16
N GLN A 257 -4.48 27.80 -9.17
CA GLN A 257 -4.28 28.07 -7.74
C GLN A 257 -2.84 27.72 -7.30
N CYS A 258 -2.20 26.79 -7.98
CA CYS A 258 -0.79 26.44 -7.86
C CYS A 258 -0.22 26.10 -9.24
N GLU A 259 1.09 25.91 -9.32
CA GLU A 259 1.75 25.61 -10.59
C GLU A 259 2.25 24.16 -10.65
N VAL A 260 2.55 23.56 -9.50
CA VAL A 260 3.07 22.19 -9.36
C VAL A 260 2.43 21.49 -8.17
N GLY A 261 2.42 20.15 -8.20
CA GLY A 261 1.95 19.34 -7.06
C GLY A 261 2.41 17.89 -7.19
N ILE A 262 2.16 17.08 -6.15
CA ILE A 262 2.50 15.65 -6.11
C ILE A 262 1.21 14.82 -5.96
N ALA A 263 0.95 13.94 -6.93
CA ALA A 263 -0.23 13.07 -6.94
C ALA A 263 0.10 11.65 -7.40
N ASN A 264 -0.83 10.72 -7.16
CA ASN A 264 -0.76 9.40 -7.78
C ASN A 264 -1.22 9.47 -9.24
N SER A 265 -0.51 8.74 -10.11
CA SER A 265 -0.69 8.76 -11.57
C SER A 265 -2.10 8.39 -12.02
N TYR A 266 -2.76 7.45 -11.35
CA TYR A 266 -4.09 6.98 -11.74
C TYR A 266 -5.20 8.05 -11.57
N TYR A 267 -5.07 9.00 -10.64
CA TYR A 267 -6.04 10.12 -10.54
C TYR A 267 -5.99 11.01 -11.78
N TYR A 268 -4.78 11.27 -12.28
CA TYR A 268 -4.62 12.00 -13.53
C TYR A 268 -5.20 11.21 -14.72
N GLY A 269 -4.98 9.89 -14.77
CA GLY A 269 -5.56 9.04 -15.80
C GLY A 269 -7.09 9.11 -15.85
N ARG A 270 -7.75 9.10 -14.69
CA ARG A 270 -9.21 9.24 -14.59
C ARG A 270 -9.68 10.63 -15.02
N LEU A 271 -8.97 11.68 -14.62
CA LEU A 271 -9.30 13.02 -15.07
C LEU A 271 -9.20 13.17 -16.59
N LEU A 272 -8.25 12.46 -17.25
CA LEU A 272 -8.13 12.46 -18.70
C LEU A 272 -9.28 11.69 -19.38
N ASP A 273 -9.81 10.62 -18.76
CA ASP A 273 -11.01 9.95 -19.27
C ASP A 273 -12.23 10.88 -19.23
N GLU A 274 -12.39 11.65 -18.15
CA GLU A 274 -13.50 12.58 -17.99
C GLU A 274 -13.31 13.89 -18.77
N LYS A 275 -12.06 14.36 -18.85
CA LYS A 275 -11.64 15.65 -19.43
C LYS A 275 -10.43 15.43 -20.33
N PRO A 276 -10.58 14.97 -21.59
CA PRO A 276 -9.46 14.61 -22.47
C PRO A 276 -8.43 15.73 -22.69
N ASN A 277 -8.84 16.99 -22.54
CA ASN A 277 -7.96 18.17 -22.67
C ASN A 277 -7.57 18.77 -21.32
N PHE A 278 -7.50 17.94 -20.27
CA PHE A 278 -7.12 18.41 -18.93
C PHE A 278 -5.73 19.10 -18.97
N PRO A 279 -5.62 20.39 -18.56
CA PRO A 279 -4.44 21.22 -18.87
C PRO A 279 -3.26 21.01 -17.91
N VAL A 280 -3.12 19.83 -17.33
CA VAL A 280 -2.01 19.46 -16.44
C VAL A 280 -1.16 18.40 -17.13
N LYS A 281 0.13 18.38 -16.86
CA LYS A 281 1.06 17.38 -17.38
C LYS A 281 1.72 16.60 -16.22
N ILE A 282 2.05 15.35 -16.50
CA ILE A 282 2.84 14.49 -15.62
C ILE A 282 4.33 14.73 -15.86
N PHE A 283 5.11 14.72 -14.78
CA PHE A 283 6.58 14.75 -14.81
C PHE A 283 7.13 13.64 -13.91
N TRP A 284 7.97 12.80 -14.45
CA TRP A 284 8.60 11.71 -13.71
C TRP A 284 9.74 12.22 -12.84
N ALA A 285 9.52 12.30 -11.54
CA ALA A 285 10.53 12.80 -10.60
C ALA A 285 11.72 11.84 -10.47
N ASN A 286 12.86 12.36 -10.05
CA ASN A 286 14.06 11.60 -9.67
C ASN A 286 14.67 10.72 -10.78
N GLN A 287 14.41 10.98 -12.07
CA GLN A 287 14.88 10.12 -13.15
C GLN A 287 16.42 10.06 -13.25
N GLY A 288 17.12 11.12 -12.89
CA GLY A 288 18.59 11.18 -12.81
C GLY A 288 19.18 10.61 -11.52
N THR A 289 18.36 10.22 -10.54
CA THR A 289 18.78 9.76 -9.21
C THR A 289 18.16 8.41 -8.86
N THR A 290 17.33 8.32 -7.81
CA THR A 290 16.74 7.09 -7.28
C THR A 290 15.65 6.49 -8.16
N GLY A 291 15.00 7.31 -8.97
CA GLY A 291 13.78 6.96 -9.72
C GLY A 291 12.51 7.46 -9.02
N THR A 292 11.42 7.40 -9.76
CA THR A 292 10.10 7.83 -9.27
C THR A 292 9.56 6.85 -8.23
N HIS A 293 9.01 7.37 -7.14
CA HIS A 293 8.34 6.57 -6.11
C HIS A 293 7.17 5.80 -6.69
N VAL A 294 7.18 4.49 -6.46
CA VAL A 294 6.09 3.57 -6.79
C VAL A 294 5.62 2.86 -5.54
N ASN A 295 4.33 2.56 -5.47
CA ASN A 295 3.74 1.79 -4.40
C ASN A 295 2.71 0.80 -4.96
N ILE A 296 2.25 -0.14 -4.16
CA ILE A 296 1.38 -1.23 -4.57
C ILE A 296 -0.02 -1.09 -3.96
N SER A 297 -1.04 -1.58 -4.69
CA SER A 297 -2.17 -2.24 -4.04
C SER A 297 -1.82 -3.72 -3.95
N GLY A 298 -2.20 -4.36 -2.87
CA GLY A 298 -1.83 -5.75 -2.65
C GLY A 298 -2.74 -6.44 -1.65
N ALA A 299 -2.53 -7.73 -1.47
CA ALA A 299 -3.36 -8.55 -0.59
C ALA A 299 -2.53 -9.55 0.21
N GLY A 300 -3.13 -10.03 1.30
CA GLY A 300 -2.64 -11.15 2.10
C GLY A 300 -3.81 -12.00 2.61
N VAL A 301 -3.54 -13.28 2.84
CA VAL A 301 -4.50 -14.21 3.41
C VAL A 301 -4.61 -13.96 4.92
N ILE A 302 -5.83 -13.87 5.43
CA ILE A 302 -6.09 -13.63 6.85
C ILE A 302 -5.63 -14.83 7.70
N ALA A 303 -4.98 -14.55 8.82
CA ALA A 303 -4.38 -15.57 9.69
C ALA A 303 -5.37 -16.63 10.20
N ASN A 304 -6.63 -16.22 10.42
CA ASN A 304 -7.70 -17.08 10.90
C ASN A 304 -8.78 -17.34 9.83
N SER A 305 -8.42 -17.28 8.54
CA SER A 305 -9.33 -17.58 7.44
C SER A 305 -9.79 -19.04 7.49
N ASP A 306 -11.09 -19.26 7.27
CA ASP A 306 -11.66 -20.60 7.11
C ASP A 306 -11.51 -21.11 5.66
N ASN A 307 -11.14 -20.24 4.70
CA ASN A 307 -10.94 -20.58 3.29
C ASN A 307 -9.61 -19.99 2.72
N PRO A 308 -8.45 -20.31 3.32
CA PRO A 308 -7.16 -19.76 2.89
C PRO A 308 -6.79 -20.14 1.44
N ASP A 309 -7.15 -21.36 1.01
CA ASP A 309 -6.89 -21.83 -0.37
C ASP A 309 -7.72 -21.03 -1.40
N GLY A 310 -8.96 -20.69 -1.08
CA GLY A 310 -9.81 -19.86 -1.92
C GLY A 310 -9.25 -18.44 -2.06
N ALA A 311 -8.79 -17.84 -0.96
CA ALA A 311 -8.13 -16.55 -0.95
C ALA A 311 -6.83 -16.57 -1.77
N LEU A 312 -6.00 -17.60 -1.60
CA LEU A 312 -4.75 -17.77 -2.36
C LEU A 312 -5.01 -17.89 -3.86
N LYS A 313 -5.96 -18.74 -4.28
CA LYS A 313 -6.35 -18.87 -5.70
C LYS A 313 -6.82 -17.55 -6.31
N LEU A 314 -7.57 -16.74 -5.56
CA LEU A 314 -7.96 -15.41 -6.00
C LEU A 314 -6.74 -14.49 -6.16
N MET A 315 -5.80 -14.47 -5.22
CA MET A 315 -4.55 -13.69 -5.34
C MET A 315 -3.73 -14.13 -6.56
N GLU A 316 -3.62 -15.42 -6.81
CA GLU A 316 -2.95 -15.98 -7.98
C GLU A 316 -3.60 -15.49 -9.28
N TRP A 317 -4.94 -15.55 -9.35
CA TRP A 317 -5.66 -15.06 -10.52
C TRP A 317 -5.49 -13.54 -10.69
N LEU A 318 -5.56 -12.75 -9.61
CA LEU A 318 -5.31 -11.31 -9.66
C LEU A 318 -3.89 -10.95 -10.16
N SER A 319 -2.93 -11.88 -10.04
CA SER A 319 -1.58 -11.75 -10.61
C SER A 319 -1.45 -12.27 -12.05
N SER A 320 -2.50 -12.86 -12.63
CA SER A 320 -2.50 -13.42 -14.00
C SER A 320 -2.46 -12.32 -15.06
N ASP A 321 -2.09 -12.69 -16.30
CA ASP A 321 -2.06 -11.77 -17.45
C ASP A 321 -3.40 -11.08 -17.66
N GLU A 322 -4.50 -11.84 -17.56
CA GLU A 322 -5.85 -11.33 -17.72
C GLU A 322 -6.18 -10.23 -16.69
N ALA A 323 -5.97 -10.50 -15.41
CA ALA A 323 -6.26 -9.54 -14.36
C ALA A 323 -5.31 -8.32 -14.41
N GLN A 324 -4.04 -8.54 -14.74
CA GLN A 324 -3.05 -7.47 -14.86
C GLN A 324 -3.36 -6.52 -16.04
N GLY A 325 -3.88 -7.05 -17.14
CA GLY A 325 -4.39 -6.25 -18.25
C GLY A 325 -5.62 -5.41 -17.86
N LEU A 326 -6.51 -5.93 -17.00
CA LEU A 326 -7.64 -5.18 -16.48
C LEU A 326 -7.20 -4.04 -15.53
N TYR A 327 -6.20 -4.26 -14.64
CA TYR A 327 -5.63 -3.17 -13.84
C TYR A 327 -5.10 -2.02 -14.71
N ALA A 328 -4.39 -2.34 -15.79
CA ALA A 328 -3.83 -1.34 -16.69
C ALA A 328 -4.91 -0.55 -17.44
N SER A 329 -5.94 -1.24 -17.95
CA SER A 329 -6.97 -0.62 -18.80
C SER A 329 -8.04 0.12 -18.00
N SER A 330 -8.58 -0.51 -16.95
CA SER A 330 -9.72 0.04 -16.20
C SER A 330 -9.27 0.98 -15.09
N ASP A 331 -8.24 0.60 -14.32
CA ASP A 331 -7.84 1.33 -13.10
C ASP A 331 -6.77 2.39 -13.35
N LYS A 332 -6.14 2.38 -14.53
CA LYS A 332 -5.01 3.26 -14.88
C LYS A 332 -3.81 3.03 -13.95
N GLU A 333 -3.68 1.81 -13.41
CA GLU A 333 -2.55 1.37 -12.61
C GLU A 333 -1.61 0.51 -13.45
N TYR A 334 -0.34 0.53 -13.12
CA TYR A 334 0.66 -0.28 -13.81
C TYR A 334 0.59 -1.73 -13.34
N PRO A 335 0.76 -2.71 -14.26
CA PRO A 335 0.88 -4.11 -13.89
C PRO A 335 2.10 -4.34 -12.96
N VAL A 336 1.97 -5.22 -11.97
CA VAL A 336 3.14 -5.70 -11.21
C VAL A 336 3.91 -6.75 -11.98
N LYS A 337 3.22 -7.52 -12.84
CA LYS A 337 3.78 -8.57 -13.67
C LYS A 337 4.54 -7.98 -14.84
N VAL A 338 5.79 -8.41 -15.00
CA VAL A 338 6.63 -7.98 -16.13
C VAL A 338 6.11 -8.59 -17.44
N GLY A 339 6.12 -7.80 -18.51
CA GLY A 339 5.72 -8.24 -19.85
C GLY A 339 4.23 -8.12 -20.15
N ILE A 340 3.45 -7.56 -19.27
CA ILE A 340 2.05 -7.19 -19.55
C ILE A 340 2.03 -5.81 -20.22
N ASP A 341 1.27 -5.71 -21.30
CA ASP A 341 1.10 -4.46 -22.01
C ASP A 341 0.38 -3.41 -21.15
N GLU A 342 1.02 -2.28 -21.01
CA GLU A 342 0.37 -1.09 -20.46
C GLU A 342 -0.74 -0.61 -21.39
N SER A 343 -1.76 0.06 -20.83
CA SER A 343 -2.78 0.71 -21.67
C SER A 343 -2.15 1.80 -22.56
N GLU A 344 -2.82 2.16 -23.64
CA GLU A 344 -2.37 3.24 -24.53
C GLU A 344 -2.14 4.55 -23.76
N LEU A 345 -3.00 4.85 -22.79
CA LEU A 345 -2.87 6.01 -21.92
C LEU A 345 -1.58 5.96 -21.11
N LEU A 346 -1.29 4.84 -20.43
CA LEU A 346 -0.06 4.72 -19.63
C LEU A 346 1.19 4.82 -20.50
N ARG A 347 1.18 4.18 -21.68
CA ARG A 347 2.29 4.32 -22.65
C ARG A 347 2.49 5.76 -23.13
N SER A 348 1.41 6.54 -23.26
CA SER A 348 1.49 7.93 -23.70
C SER A 348 2.26 8.85 -22.75
N TRP A 349 2.38 8.44 -21.46
CA TRP A 349 3.16 9.19 -20.46
C TRP A 349 4.67 8.92 -20.54
N GLY A 350 5.08 7.99 -21.40
CA GLY A 350 6.46 7.56 -21.60
C GLY A 350 7.01 6.68 -20.48
N PRO A 351 8.14 6.02 -20.74
CA PRO A 351 8.79 5.15 -19.77
C PRO A 351 9.42 5.98 -18.64
N PHE A 352 9.51 5.39 -17.46
CA PHE A 352 10.18 6.01 -16.32
C PHE A 352 10.97 4.97 -15.49
N LYS A 353 12.04 5.45 -14.88
CA LYS A 353 12.79 4.69 -13.89
C LYS A 353 12.01 4.69 -12.57
N GLN A 354 11.66 3.51 -12.09
CA GLN A 354 11.04 3.31 -10.79
C GLN A 354 12.10 3.31 -9.68
N ASP A 355 11.74 3.77 -8.49
CA ASP A 355 12.54 3.56 -7.29
C ASP A 355 12.75 2.05 -7.05
N SER A 356 13.97 1.68 -6.68
CA SER A 356 14.37 0.29 -6.46
C SER A 356 14.11 -0.23 -5.04
N ILE A 357 13.70 0.65 -4.11
CA ILE A 357 13.45 0.29 -2.71
C ILE A 357 12.38 -0.81 -2.64
N SER A 358 12.59 -1.79 -1.74
CA SER A 358 11.51 -2.71 -1.36
C SER A 358 10.37 -1.93 -0.72
N VAL A 359 9.15 -2.16 -1.19
CA VAL A 359 7.96 -1.47 -0.67
C VAL A 359 7.66 -1.78 0.81
N GLN A 360 8.26 -2.84 1.36
CA GLN A 360 8.23 -3.15 2.79
C GLN A 360 8.77 -1.99 3.64
N LYS A 361 9.80 -1.28 3.16
CA LYS A 361 10.39 -0.13 3.84
C LYS A 361 9.39 0.97 4.15
N PHE A 362 8.34 1.09 3.35
CA PHE A 362 7.29 2.08 3.60
C PHE A 362 6.53 1.79 4.89
N GLY A 363 6.31 0.51 5.23
CA GLY A 363 5.72 0.10 6.50
C GLY A 363 6.68 0.29 7.68
N GLU A 364 7.92 -0.18 7.54
CA GLU A 364 8.95 -0.07 8.57
C GLU A 364 9.18 1.37 9.02
N LEU A 365 9.16 2.33 8.10
CA LEU A 365 9.42 3.75 8.34
C LEU A 365 8.16 4.61 8.50
N GLN A 366 6.96 4.05 8.36
CA GLN A 366 5.71 4.83 8.30
C GLN A 366 5.48 5.69 9.55
N THR A 367 5.67 5.13 10.73
CA THR A 367 5.50 5.87 12.00
C THR A 367 6.47 7.04 12.09
N GLN A 368 7.73 6.84 11.71
CA GLN A 368 8.75 7.89 11.69
C GLN A 368 8.43 8.97 10.65
N ALA A 369 7.93 8.56 9.47
CA ALA A 369 7.52 9.49 8.42
C ALA A 369 6.34 10.38 8.88
N ILE A 370 5.35 9.81 9.58
CA ILE A 370 4.23 10.57 10.16
C ILE A 370 4.74 11.59 11.18
N GLN A 371 5.60 11.17 12.10
CA GLN A 371 6.18 12.06 13.13
C GLN A 371 7.02 13.17 12.50
N MET A 372 7.78 12.86 11.46
CA MET A 372 8.60 13.84 10.73
C MET A 372 7.74 14.87 10.01
N MET A 373 6.67 14.45 9.34
CA MET A 373 5.74 15.35 8.67
C MET A 373 5.05 16.29 9.67
N ASP A 374 4.61 15.76 10.81
CA ASP A 374 4.01 16.57 11.88
C ASP A 374 5.01 17.60 12.43
N LYS A 375 6.23 17.18 12.78
CA LYS A 375 7.33 18.04 13.23
C LYS A 375 7.70 19.13 12.23
N ALA A 376 7.64 18.82 10.93
CA ALA A 376 7.88 19.78 9.85
C ALA A 376 6.70 20.73 9.58
N GLY A 377 5.54 20.51 10.20
CA GLY A 377 4.32 21.30 10.01
C GLY A 377 3.52 20.94 8.76
N TYR A 378 3.76 19.79 8.18
CA TYR A 378 2.99 19.27 7.04
C TYR A 378 1.69 18.65 7.56
N LYS A 379 0.54 19.26 7.26
CA LYS A 379 -0.78 18.94 7.80
C LYS A 379 -1.56 17.93 6.95
#